data_88abd13d91314b86f83205b8fddc6f1b
#
_entry.id   88abd13d91314b86f83205b8fddc6f1b
#
_cell.length_a   1.000
_cell.length_b   1.000
_cell.length_c   1.000
_cell.angle_alpha   90.00
_cell.angle_beta   90.00
_cell.angle_gamma   90.00
#
_symmetry.space_group_name_H-M   'P 1'
#
loop_
_entity.id
_entity.type
_entity.pdbx_description
1 polymer ?
#
loop_
_entity_poly.entity_id
_entity_poly.type
_entity_poly.pdbx_seq_one_letter_code
_entity_poly.pdbx_strand_id
1 'polypeptide(L)'
;MLFHFIVPSGAGKTTVAKLLSVQMEVESHDLDEYFMHREGDISDYIEYYGYDAYVLRNIELYIQLGKSLSRQQHHILVCSSGFMTYTHPLSDTYIRLKQQIILDPYTFLFLPSLDKQCCIQEIVKRQMGRSYLKANKEKESTKINKRIDHYLSLPCRTVITDQLPCQIVAALEQELVQLIAFYG
;
A
#
# COMPACT_ATOMS: atom_id res chain seq x y z
N MET A 1 2.39 12.94 12.00
CA MET A 1 1.72 12.82 10.68
C MET A 1 1.77 11.37 10.23
N LEU A 2 0.81 10.92 9.41
CA LEU A 2 0.75 9.57 8.89
C LEU A 2 0.85 9.59 7.36
N PHE A 3 1.94 9.07 6.82
CA PHE A 3 2.15 8.94 5.37
C PHE A 3 1.57 7.61 4.90
N HIS A 4 0.56 7.66 4.04
CA HIS A 4 -0.07 6.46 3.48
C HIS A 4 0.62 6.04 2.18
N PHE A 5 1.12 4.81 2.12
CA PHE A 5 1.67 4.21 0.91
C PHE A 5 0.66 3.20 0.36
N ILE A 6 -0.02 3.58 -0.71
CA ILE A 6 -1.02 2.75 -1.38
C ILE A 6 -0.48 2.25 -2.72
N VAL A 7 -0.91 1.06 -3.14
CA VAL A 7 -0.29 0.41 -4.30
C VAL A 7 -1.01 -0.87 -4.72
N PRO A 8 -1.00 -1.20 -6.00
CA PRO A 8 -1.16 -2.58 -6.42
C PRO A 8 0.03 -3.44 -5.96
N SER A 9 -0.16 -4.74 -5.82
CA SER A 9 0.90 -5.68 -5.39
C SER A 9 2.14 -5.58 -6.28
N GLY A 10 3.34 -5.69 -5.72
CA GLY A 10 4.58 -5.76 -6.52
C GLY A 10 5.17 -4.42 -6.99
N ALA A 11 4.58 -3.29 -6.63
CA ALA A 11 5.08 -1.97 -7.04
C ALA A 11 6.23 -1.40 -6.18
N GLY A 12 6.81 -2.16 -5.23
CA GLY A 12 8.01 -1.77 -4.50
C GLY A 12 7.79 -0.99 -3.18
N LYS A 13 6.54 -0.76 -2.76
CA LYS A 13 6.19 0.05 -1.58
C LYS A 13 6.94 -0.32 -0.29
N THR A 14 6.94 -1.61 0.06
CA THR A 14 7.56 -2.09 1.32
C THR A 14 9.06 -1.86 1.34
N THR A 15 9.74 -2.05 0.18
CA THR A 15 11.18 -1.77 0.07
C THR A 15 11.46 -0.28 0.24
N VAL A 16 10.71 0.58 -0.46
CA VAL A 16 10.86 2.03 -0.34
C VAL A 16 10.52 2.51 1.06
N ALA A 17 9.43 2.00 1.67
CA ALA A 17 9.04 2.35 3.03
C ALA A 17 10.13 2.01 4.06
N LYS A 18 10.74 0.82 3.98
CA LYS A 18 11.82 0.40 4.88
C LYS A 18 13.07 1.26 4.72
N LEU A 19 13.47 1.59 3.49
CA LEU A 19 14.62 2.45 3.25
C LEU A 19 14.37 3.90 3.72
N LEU A 20 13.18 4.44 3.40
CA LEU A 20 12.79 5.78 3.81
C LEU A 20 12.66 5.92 5.33
N SER A 21 12.14 4.89 6.00
CA SER A 21 12.04 4.78 7.45
C SER A 21 13.41 4.95 8.12
N VAL A 22 14.44 4.28 7.59
CA VAL A 22 15.82 4.41 8.09
C VAL A 22 16.38 5.80 7.80
N GLN A 23 16.17 6.34 6.61
CA GLN A 23 16.75 7.61 6.17
C GLN A 23 16.13 8.82 6.90
N MET A 24 14.84 8.79 7.17
CA MET A 24 14.12 9.87 7.86
C MET A 24 13.97 9.64 9.37
N GLU A 25 14.48 8.53 9.91
CA GLU A 25 14.32 8.14 11.32
C GLU A 25 12.84 8.11 11.76
N VAL A 26 11.94 7.61 10.89
CA VAL A 26 10.52 7.47 11.18
C VAL A 26 10.10 6.01 11.20
N GLU A 27 9.08 5.67 11.99
CA GLU A 27 8.56 4.30 12.04
C GLU A 27 7.75 3.95 10.79
N SER A 28 7.98 2.74 10.25
CA SER A 28 7.25 2.19 9.13
C SER A 28 6.46 0.95 9.55
N HIS A 29 5.17 0.93 9.22
CA HIS A 29 4.23 -0.14 9.54
C HIS A 29 3.65 -0.70 8.25
N ASP A 30 3.82 -2.01 8.01
CA ASP A 30 3.18 -2.71 6.90
C ASP A 30 1.91 -3.42 7.41
N LEU A 31 0.76 -3.10 6.83
CA LEU A 31 -0.53 -3.63 7.27
C LEU A 31 -0.64 -5.14 7.05
N ASP A 32 0.02 -5.68 6.00
CA ASP A 32 0.06 -7.14 5.79
C ASP A 32 0.92 -7.82 6.86
N GLU A 33 2.08 -7.24 7.24
CA GLU A 33 2.92 -7.74 8.34
C GLU A 33 2.16 -7.65 9.68
N TYR A 34 1.45 -6.53 9.92
CA TYR A 34 0.64 -6.35 11.13
C TYR A 34 -0.52 -7.35 11.22
N PHE A 35 -1.18 -7.63 10.08
CA PHE A 35 -2.21 -8.66 9.99
C PHE A 35 -1.64 -10.03 10.34
N MET A 36 -0.54 -10.43 9.68
CA MET A 36 0.08 -11.74 9.90
C MET A 36 0.55 -11.94 11.35
N HIS A 37 1.01 -10.88 12.00
CA HIS A 37 1.40 -10.96 13.41
C HIS A 37 0.20 -11.20 14.36
N ARG A 38 -1.00 -10.76 13.99
CA ARG A 38 -2.21 -10.85 14.83
C ARG A 38 -3.06 -12.08 14.55
N GLU A 39 -3.17 -12.44 13.27
CA GLU A 39 -4.13 -13.42 12.76
C GLU A 39 -3.47 -14.65 12.12
N GLY A 40 -2.17 -14.63 11.87
CA GLY A 40 -1.47 -15.64 11.12
C GLY A 40 -1.40 -15.36 9.62
N ASP A 41 -1.06 -16.38 8.84
CA ASP A 41 -0.90 -16.23 7.38
C ASP A 41 -2.21 -15.78 6.70
N ILE A 42 -2.11 -14.80 5.81
CA ILE A 42 -3.26 -14.20 5.13
C ILE A 42 -3.98 -15.23 4.24
N SER A 43 -3.23 -16.11 3.58
CA SER A 43 -3.82 -17.12 2.68
C SER A 43 -4.59 -18.16 3.47
N ASP A 44 -4.03 -18.63 4.58
CA ASP A 44 -4.67 -19.57 5.51
C ASP A 44 -5.92 -18.94 6.14
N TYR A 45 -5.84 -17.67 6.53
CA TYR A 45 -6.99 -16.94 7.06
C TYR A 45 -8.13 -16.84 6.04
N ILE A 46 -7.80 -16.49 4.78
CA ILE A 46 -8.80 -16.41 3.70
C ILE A 46 -9.37 -17.80 3.38
N GLU A 47 -8.56 -18.84 3.40
CA GLU A 47 -9.02 -20.21 3.16
C GLU A 47 -10.02 -20.67 4.24
N TYR A 48 -9.75 -20.33 5.50
CA TYR A 48 -10.57 -20.76 6.64
C TYR A 48 -11.83 -19.90 6.83
N TYR A 49 -11.69 -18.56 6.78
CA TYR A 49 -12.78 -17.63 7.12
C TYR A 49 -13.44 -16.97 5.91
N GLY A 50 -12.84 -17.08 4.72
CA GLY A 50 -13.29 -16.43 3.50
C GLY A 50 -12.70 -15.02 3.29
N TYR A 51 -12.76 -14.57 2.04
CA TYR A 51 -12.18 -13.27 1.64
C TYR A 51 -12.88 -12.08 2.30
N ASP A 52 -14.20 -12.15 2.49
CA ASP A 52 -14.98 -11.06 3.10
C ASP A 52 -14.61 -10.86 4.57
N ALA A 53 -14.40 -11.95 5.31
CA ALA A 53 -13.91 -11.88 6.69
C ALA A 53 -12.51 -11.26 6.76
N TYR A 54 -11.60 -11.63 5.84
CA TYR A 54 -10.29 -10.99 5.72
C TYR A 54 -10.42 -9.49 5.47
N VAL A 55 -11.28 -9.07 4.54
CA VAL A 55 -11.48 -7.64 4.22
C VAL A 55 -11.92 -6.86 5.47
N LEU A 56 -12.94 -7.35 6.17
CA LEU A 56 -13.44 -6.71 7.39
C LEU A 56 -12.34 -6.64 8.46
N ARG A 57 -11.64 -7.75 8.68
CA ARG A 57 -10.55 -7.80 9.68
C ARG A 57 -9.39 -6.88 9.33
N ASN A 58 -9.02 -6.80 8.07
CA ASN A 58 -7.95 -5.91 7.61
C ASN A 58 -8.30 -4.42 7.79
N ILE A 59 -9.57 -4.05 7.58
CA ILE A 59 -10.07 -2.69 7.86
C ILE A 59 -10.00 -2.39 9.37
N GLU A 60 -10.44 -3.31 10.22
CA GLU A 60 -10.36 -3.18 11.68
C GLU A 60 -8.91 -2.99 12.15
N LEU A 61 -8.00 -3.81 11.64
CA LEU A 61 -6.58 -3.74 11.99
C LEU A 61 -5.94 -2.43 11.51
N TYR A 62 -6.30 -1.92 10.34
CA TYR A 62 -5.88 -0.58 9.91
C TYR A 62 -6.30 0.50 10.91
N ILE A 63 -7.57 0.47 11.34
CA ILE A 63 -8.11 1.44 12.32
C ILE A 63 -7.41 1.30 13.67
N GLN A 64 -7.19 0.08 14.14
CA GLN A 64 -6.49 -0.19 15.40
C GLN A 64 -5.05 0.32 15.35
N LEU A 65 -4.32 0.00 14.28
CA LEU A 65 -2.97 0.46 14.07
C LEU A 65 -2.90 1.99 14.04
N GLY A 66 -3.74 2.65 13.25
CA GLY A 66 -3.77 4.11 13.17
C GLY A 66 -4.07 4.80 14.53
N LYS A 67 -4.90 4.17 15.38
CA LYS A 67 -5.17 4.68 16.75
C LYS A 67 -4.00 4.48 17.71
N SER A 68 -3.14 3.48 17.49
CA SER A 68 -2.00 3.20 18.35
C SER A 68 -0.78 4.09 18.04
N LEU A 69 -0.74 4.73 16.88
CA LEU A 69 0.38 5.57 16.46
C LEU A 69 0.38 6.91 17.21
N SER A 70 1.57 7.33 17.62
CA SER A 70 1.75 8.63 18.28
C SER A 70 1.48 9.79 17.32
N ARG A 71 0.66 10.74 17.74
CA ARG A 71 0.40 11.96 16.96
C ARG A 71 1.57 12.96 16.98
N GLN A 72 2.54 12.75 17.86
CA GLN A 72 3.71 13.61 18.01
C GLN A 72 4.87 13.21 17.07
N GLN A 73 4.75 12.06 16.42
CA GLN A 73 5.76 11.50 15.54
C GLN A 73 5.21 11.35 14.11
N HIS A 74 6.13 11.20 13.18
CA HIS A 74 5.82 10.86 11.80
C HIS A 74 5.85 9.32 11.65
N HIS A 75 4.89 8.78 10.90
CA HIS A 75 4.81 7.34 10.64
C HIS A 75 4.53 7.09 9.17
N ILE A 76 5.05 6.00 8.65
CA ILE A 76 4.70 5.48 7.31
C ILE A 76 3.77 4.29 7.51
N LEU A 77 2.60 4.30 6.89
CA LEU A 77 1.67 3.18 6.86
C LEU A 77 1.55 2.64 5.43
N VAL A 78 2.08 1.46 5.25
CA VAL A 78 2.01 0.71 3.99
C VAL A 78 0.72 -0.09 3.97
N CYS A 79 -0.23 0.30 3.13
CA CYS A 79 -1.51 -0.39 3.00
C CYS A 79 -1.39 -1.72 2.26
N SER A 80 -2.25 -2.68 2.59
CA SER A 80 -2.40 -3.93 1.83
C SER A 80 -2.71 -3.66 0.36
N SER A 81 -2.22 -4.48 -0.53
CA SER A 81 -2.32 -4.27 -1.99
C SER A 81 -3.74 -4.25 -2.54
N GLY A 82 -4.72 -4.73 -1.78
CA GLY A 82 -6.13 -4.69 -2.11
C GLY A 82 -6.92 -3.60 -1.40
N PHE A 83 -6.31 -2.92 -0.43
CA PHE A 83 -7.00 -2.07 0.54
C PHE A 83 -7.87 -0.98 -0.12
N MET A 84 -7.40 -0.36 -1.18
CA MET A 84 -8.15 0.69 -1.89
C MET A 84 -9.19 0.13 -2.89
N THR A 85 -9.24 -1.17 -3.09
CA THR A 85 -10.07 -1.82 -4.12
C THR A 85 -11.08 -2.84 -3.57
N TYR A 86 -11.32 -2.85 -2.27
CA TYR A 86 -12.35 -3.68 -1.69
C TYR A 86 -13.74 -3.28 -2.20
N THR A 87 -14.55 -4.26 -2.60
CA THR A 87 -15.86 -4.03 -3.22
C THR A 87 -17.03 -4.58 -2.39
N HIS A 88 -16.80 -5.60 -1.56
CA HIS A 88 -17.81 -6.23 -0.68
C HIS A 88 -17.15 -6.94 0.50
N PRO A 89 -17.83 -7.03 1.65
CA PRO A 89 -18.90 -6.16 2.13
C PRO A 89 -18.32 -4.81 2.56
N LEU A 90 -18.90 -3.71 2.07
CA LEU A 90 -18.44 -2.37 2.43
C LEU A 90 -19.26 -1.83 3.60
N SER A 91 -18.59 -1.53 4.71
CA SER A 91 -19.18 -0.72 5.78
C SER A 91 -19.05 0.76 5.42
N ASP A 92 -19.98 1.59 5.92
CA ASP A 92 -19.87 3.05 5.80
C ASP A 92 -18.55 3.58 6.39
N THR A 93 -18.04 2.90 7.39
CA THR A 93 -16.74 3.19 8.00
C THR A 93 -15.60 3.05 6.99
N TYR A 94 -15.59 1.98 6.19
CA TYR A 94 -14.56 1.80 5.16
C TYR A 94 -14.70 2.82 4.04
N ILE A 95 -15.92 3.14 3.60
CA ILE A 95 -16.15 4.13 2.53
C ILE A 95 -15.58 5.48 2.95
N ARG A 96 -15.88 5.93 4.18
CA ARG A 96 -15.34 7.17 4.73
C ARG A 96 -13.83 7.14 4.89
N LEU A 97 -13.30 6.04 5.41
CA LEU A 97 -11.86 5.84 5.57
C LEU A 97 -11.12 5.90 4.24
N LYS A 98 -11.63 5.23 3.23
CA LYS A 98 -11.06 5.26 1.87
C LYS A 98 -11.04 6.66 1.30
N GLN A 99 -12.13 7.42 1.46
CA GLN A 99 -12.19 8.83 1.03
C GLN A 99 -11.18 9.70 1.78
N GLN A 100 -11.05 9.53 3.10
CA GLN A 100 -10.05 10.24 3.90
C GLN A 100 -8.64 9.97 3.41
N ILE A 101 -8.28 8.70 3.16
CA ILE A 101 -6.96 8.33 2.64
C ILE A 101 -6.73 8.95 1.26
N ILE A 102 -7.70 8.91 0.35
CA ILE A 102 -7.55 9.45 -1.01
C ILE A 102 -7.35 10.96 -1.02
N LEU A 103 -8.02 11.68 -0.11
CA LEU A 103 -7.96 13.14 -0.03
C LEU A 103 -6.83 13.65 0.86
N ASP A 104 -6.14 12.77 1.57
CA ASP A 104 -5.03 13.14 2.43
C ASP A 104 -3.82 13.55 1.57
N PRO A 105 -3.26 14.76 1.74
CA PRO A 105 -2.08 15.22 1.00
C PRO A 105 -0.82 14.37 1.27
N TYR A 106 -0.83 13.56 2.30
CA TYR A 106 0.23 12.63 2.69
C TYR A 106 0.02 11.21 2.13
N THR A 107 -0.89 11.03 1.18
CA THR A 107 -1.10 9.74 0.50
C THR A 107 -0.32 9.67 -0.80
N PHE A 108 0.50 8.62 -0.92
CA PHE A 108 1.36 8.35 -2.06
C PHE A 108 0.95 7.04 -2.74
N LEU A 109 0.66 7.14 -4.03
CA LEU A 109 0.36 5.99 -4.89
C LEU A 109 1.63 5.54 -5.62
N PHE A 110 2.09 4.32 -5.37
CA PHE A 110 3.27 3.76 -6.02
C PHE A 110 2.89 2.95 -7.24
N LEU A 111 3.44 3.32 -8.39
CA LEU A 111 3.22 2.63 -9.67
C LEU A 111 4.53 2.49 -10.44
N PRO A 112 4.79 1.35 -11.10
CA PRO A 112 5.95 1.23 -11.99
C PRO A 112 5.88 2.14 -13.20
N SER A 113 4.67 2.47 -13.68
CA SER A 113 4.42 3.31 -14.86
C SER A 113 3.00 3.87 -14.81
N LEU A 114 2.78 5.02 -15.44
CA LEU A 114 1.45 5.57 -15.70
C LEU A 114 0.79 4.91 -16.93
N ASP A 115 1.58 4.30 -17.83
CA ASP A 115 1.02 3.47 -18.89
C ASP A 115 0.49 2.15 -18.29
N LYS A 116 -0.79 1.88 -18.53
CA LYS A 116 -1.48 0.71 -17.98
C LYS A 116 -0.80 -0.62 -18.33
N GLN A 117 -0.41 -0.77 -19.60
CA GLN A 117 0.19 -2.02 -20.09
C GLN A 117 1.58 -2.24 -19.50
N CYS A 118 2.43 -1.21 -19.54
CA CYS A 118 3.76 -1.24 -18.93
C CYS A 118 3.66 -1.49 -17.43
N CYS A 119 2.72 -0.84 -16.72
CA CYS A 119 2.50 -1.01 -15.31
C CYS A 119 2.14 -2.46 -14.95
N ILE A 120 1.17 -3.07 -15.67
CA ILE A 120 0.77 -4.46 -15.45
C ILE A 120 1.93 -5.42 -15.72
N GLN A 121 2.64 -5.26 -16.84
CA GLN A 121 3.76 -6.13 -17.20
C GLN A 121 4.86 -6.11 -16.14
N GLU A 122 5.24 -4.92 -15.67
CA GLU A 122 6.29 -4.77 -14.67
C GLU A 122 5.88 -5.31 -13.30
N ILE A 123 4.63 -5.09 -12.87
CA ILE A 123 4.10 -5.66 -11.63
C ILE A 123 4.12 -7.19 -11.69
N VAL A 124 3.60 -7.78 -12.76
CA VAL A 124 3.57 -9.24 -12.93
C VAL A 124 5.00 -9.81 -12.95
N LYS A 125 5.92 -9.18 -13.68
CA LYS A 125 7.34 -9.57 -13.72
C LYS A 125 7.96 -9.57 -12.32
N ARG A 126 7.75 -8.49 -11.53
CA ARG A 126 8.26 -8.39 -10.15
C ARG A 126 7.65 -9.42 -9.22
N GLN A 127 6.37 -9.74 -9.38
CA GLN A 127 5.71 -10.80 -8.59
C GLN A 127 6.26 -12.19 -8.92
N MET A 128 6.47 -12.50 -10.20
CA MET A 128 7.05 -13.77 -10.63
C MET A 128 8.50 -13.97 -10.18
N GLY A 129 9.24 -12.87 -9.98
CA GLY A 129 10.61 -12.90 -9.46
C GLY A 129 10.73 -13.19 -7.95
N ARG A 130 9.61 -13.28 -7.21
CA ARG A 130 9.60 -13.56 -5.76
C ARG A 130 9.56 -15.07 -5.51
N SER A 131 10.69 -15.64 -5.08
CA SER A 131 10.85 -17.09 -4.88
C SER A 131 9.92 -17.70 -3.82
N TYR A 132 9.44 -16.89 -2.86
CA TYR A 132 8.55 -17.35 -1.79
C TYR A 132 7.06 -17.35 -2.20
N LEU A 133 6.70 -16.74 -3.33
CA LEU A 133 5.34 -16.76 -3.83
C LEU A 133 5.17 -17.91 -4.82
N LYS A 134 4.22 -18.82 -4.57
CA LYS A 134 3.73 -19.77 -5.56
C LYS A 134 2.83 -19.00 -6.57
N ALA A 135 3.39 -17.95 -7.18
CA ALA A 135 2.65 -17.07 -8.05
C ALA A 135 2.35 -17.74 -9.38
N ASN A 136 1.09 -17.73 -9.80
CA ASN A 136 0.67 -18.06 -11.14
C ASN A 136 0.51 -16.78 -11.94
N LYS A 137 1.24 -16.65 -13.06
CA LYS A 137 1.28 -15.47 -13.92
C LYS A 137 -0.11 -15.02 -14.36
N GLU A 138 -0.98 -15.96 -14.75
CA GLU A 138 -2.33 -15.65 -15.22
C GLU A 138 -3.22 -15.12 -14.08
N LYS A 139 -3.13 -15.73 -12.89
CA LYS A 139 -3.86 -15.26 -11.70
C LYS A 139 -3.41 -13.86 -11.29
N GLU A 140 -2.11 -13.60 -11.25
CA GLU A 140 -1.59 -12.27 -10.89
C GLU A 140 -1.95 -11.23 -11.95
N SER A 141 -1.82 -11.54 -13.24
CA SER A 141 -2.24 -10.65 -14.32
C SER A 141 -3.73 -10.31 -14.23
N THR A 142 -4.61 -11.30 -14.03
CA THR A 142 -6.05 -11.09 -13.87
C THR A 142 -6.36 -10.22 -12.65
N LYS A 143 -5.71 -10.47 -11.52
CA LYS A 143 -5.87 -9.70 -10.28
C LYS A 143 -5.46 -8.24 -10.46
N ILE A 144 -4.32 -7.99 -11.10
CA ILE A 144 -3.83 -6.64 -11.36
C ILE A 144 -4.72 -5.92 -12.36
N ASN A 145 -5.10 -6.58 -13.48
CA ASN A 145 -6.01 -6.01 -14.48
C ASN A 145 -7.32 -5.50 -13.87
N LYS A 146 -7.90 -6.23 -12.92
CA LYS A 146 -9.14 -5.82 -12.23
C LYS A 146 -8.99 -4.57 -11.35
N ARG A 147 -7.78 -4.27 -10.90
CA ARG A 147 -7.51 -3.22 -9.90
C ARG A 147 -6.86 -1.98 -10.50
N ILE A 148 -6.10 -2.13 -11.59
CA ILE A 148 -5.21 -1.09 -12.08
C ILE A 148 -5.95 0.18 -12.51
N ASP A 149 -7.10 0.05 -13.18
CA ASP A 149 -7.89 1.22 -13.61
C ASP A 149 -8.35 2.05 -12.41
N HIS A 150 -8.72 1.37 -11.30
CA HIS A 150 -9.06 2.07 -10.08
C HIS A 150 -7.85 2.82 -9.50
N TYR A 151 -6.67 2.18 -9.44
CA TYR A 151 -5.47 2.86 -8.94
C TYR A 151 -5.05 4.04 -9.82
N LEU A 152 -5.08 3.89 -11.15
CA LEU A 152 -4.75 4.96 -12.08
C LEU A 152 -5.74 6.15 -12.02
N SER A 153 -6.96 5.94 -11.53
CA SER A 153 -7.97 7.00 -11.36
C SER A 153 -7.90 7.74 -10.02
N LEU A 154 -7.05 7.30 -9.08
CA LEU A 154 -6.96 7.94 -7.77
C LEU A 154 -6.24 9.30 -7.88
N PRO A 155 -6.79 10.38 -7.28
CA PRO A 155 -6.20 11.72 -7.32
C PRO A 155 -5.07 11.87 -6.27
N CYS A 156 -4.28 10.82 -6.05
CA CYS A 156 -3.19 10.82 -5.09
C CYS A 156 -1.87 11.22 -5.76
N ARG A 157 -0.90 11.67 -4.96
CA ARG A 157 0.46 11.88 -5.42
C ARG A 157 1.04 10.56 -5.90
N THR A 158 1.57 10.52 -7.13
CA THR A 158 2.08 9.28 -7.71
C THR A 158 3.60 9.25 -7.67
N VAL A 159 4.13 8.18 -7.10
CA VAL A 159 5.56 7.86 -7.07
C VAL A 159 5.83 6.79 -8.13
N ILE A 160 6.60 7.13 -9.15
CA ILE A 160 6.99 6.17 -10.20
C ILE A 160 8.17 5.33 -9.71
N THR A 161 8.01 4.01 -9.78
CA THR A 161 8.97 3.04 -9.23
C THR A 161 9.76 2.31 -10.32
N ASP A 162 10.17 3.02 -11.35
CA ASP A 162 10.97 2.53 -12.48
C ASP A 162 12.48 2.67 -12.26
N GLN A 163 12.88 3.36 -11.19
CA GLN A 163 14.27 3.61 -10.83
C GLN A 163 14.74 2.70 -9.68
N LEU A 164 16.02 2.82 -9.32
CA LEU A 164 16.56 2.13 -8.16
C LEU A 164 15.91 2.62 -6.86
N PRO A 165 15.64 1.75 -5.89
CA PRO A 165 14.96 2.14 -4.64
C PRO A 165 15.59 3.33 -3.92
N CYS A 166 16.93 3.45 -3.91
CA CYS A 166 17.63 4.57 -3.29
C CYS A 166 17.34 5.92 -3.97
N GLN A 167 17.17 5.94 -5.29
CA GLN A 167 16.82 7.16 -6.04
C GLN A 167 15.38 7.58 -5.75
N ILE A 168 14.45 6.61 -5.69
CA ILE A 168 13.06 6.86 -5.32
C ILE A 168 12.97 7.42 -3.91
N VAL A 169 13.73 6.84 -2.97
CA VAL A 169 13.76 7.28 -1.56
C VAL A 169 14.29 8.71 -1.45
N ALA A 170 15.38 9.04 -2.14
CA ALA A 170 15.93 10.40 -2.12
C ALA A 170 14.96 11.46 -2.65
N ALA A 171 14.24 11.16 -3.74
CA ALA A 171 13.22 12.06 -4.29
C ALA A 171 12.02 12.19 -3.35
N LEU A 172 11.56 11.09 -2.78
CA LEU A 172 10.40 11.06 -1.89
C LEU A 172 10.69 11.76 -0.55
N GLU A 173 11.90 11.62 0.00
CA GLU A 173 12.33 12.35 1.19
C GLU A 173 12.23 13.86 0.98
N GLN A 174 12.76 14.38 -0.13
CA GLN A 174 12.67 15.80 -0.45
C GLN A 174 11.22 16.30 -0.51
N GLU A 175 10.35 15.51 -1.13
CA GLU A 175 8.92 15.83 -1.20
C GLU A 175 8.26 15.81 0.18
N LEU A 176 8.55 14.80 1.02
CA LEU A 176 8.01 14.71 2.37
C LEU A 176 8.47 15.85 3.28
N VAL A 177 9.74 16.23 3.21
CA VAL A 177 10.27 17.40 3.97
C VAL A 177 9.54 18.67 3.58
N GLN A 178 9.27 18.91 2.30
CA GLN A 178 8.50 20.06 1.83
C GLN A 178 7.06 20.01 2.33
N LEU A 179 6.41 18.85 2.30
CA LEU A 179 5.03 18.68 2.78
C LEU A 179 4.94 18.91 4.30
N ILE A 180 5.90 18.39 5.06
CA ILE A 180 5.98 18.62 6.51
C ILE A 180 6.14 20.12 6.80
N ALA A 181 6.99 20.81 6.06
CA ALA A 181 7.19 22.25 6.24
C ALA A 181 5.97 23.08 5.87
N PHE A 182 5.13 22.62 4.95
CA PHE A 182 3.96 23.37 4.46
C PHE A 182 2.70 23.14 5.31
N TYR A 183 2.50 21.93 5.82
CA TYR A 183 1.27 21.53 6.54
C TYR A 183 1.50 21.18 8.02
N GLY A 184 2.76 21.19 8.49
CA GLY A 184 3.18 20.77 9.84
C GLY A 184 3.22 21.87 10.92
#